data_dba7d6bd4e598496e71f22ae7dedf797
#
_entry.id   dba7d6bd4e598496e71f22ae7dedf797
#
_cell.length_a   1.000
_cell.length_b   1.000
_cell.length_c   1.000
_cell.angle_alpha   90.00
_cell.angle_beta   90.00
_cell.angle_gamma   90.00
#
_symmetry.space_group_name_H-M   'P 1'
#
loop_
_entity.id
_entity.type
_entity.pdbx_description
1 polymer ?
#
loop_
_entity_poly.entity_id
_entity_poly.type
_entity_poly.pdbx_seq_one_letter_code
_entity_poly.pdbx_strand_id
1 'polypeptide(L)'
;MPRDRSRSPRASKNPTATFDTTKGKFEAEIFLDRVPITASSFIDLCKSGFYEGLHFHRVIPGFMNQFGCPHSKNPKSDRAGTGGPPDGTFKNLKTGGTEKRSNGGNIKDENISRDPNAPGTLSMANTGRPNTGGSQFFVNVANNDFLNWFSPGASKHPVFGKITSGMDVAVAISKVRTRDDNPIEPIKMKSITISGI
;
A
#
# COMPACT_ATOMS: atom_id res chain seq x y z
N MET A 1 7.96 -43.96 26.46
CA MET A 1 8.54 -42.68 25.97
C MET A 1 7.42 -41.87 25.31
N PRO A 2 7.02 -40.70 25.84
CA PRO A 2 5.99 -39.91 25.24
C PRO A 2 6.60 -39.12 24.03
N ARG A 3 5.90 -39.18 22.91
CA ARG A 3 6.27 -38.44 21.68
C ARG A 3 6.02 -36.97 21.90
N ASP A 4 7.08 -36.18 21.71
CA ASP A 4 7.06 -34.73 21.67
C ASP A 4 6.12 -34.27 20.54
N ARG A 5 5.02 -33.60 20.92
CA ARG A 5 4.11 -32.99 19.96
C ARG A 5 4.78 -31.74 19.45
N SER A 6 5.25 -31.81 18.21
CA SER A 6 5.77 -30.69 17.44
C SER A 6 4.91 -29.44 17.64
N ARG A 7 5.52 -28.41 18.24
CA ARG A 7 4.99 -27.07 18.22
C ARG A 7 4.87 -26.65 16.76
N SER A 8 3.65 -26.46 16.26
CA SER A 8 3.42 -25.75 15.01
C SER A 8 4.15 -24.42 15.04
N PRO A 9 4.85 -24.03 13.97
CA PRO A 9 5.48 -22.72 13.92
C PRO A 9 4.42 -21.68 14.22
N ARG A 10 4.66 -20.82 15.21
CA ARG A 10 3.83 -19.62 15.42
C ARG A 10 3.88 -18.85 14.11
N ALA A 11 2.76 -18.74 13.41
CA ALA A 11 2.62 -17.85 12.29
C ALA A 11 3.10 -16.47 12.77
N SER A 12 4.10 -15.88 12.09
CA SER A 12 4.57 -14.55 12.39
C SER A 12 3.38 -13.61 12.25
N LYS A 13 2.98 -12.97 13.33
CA LYS A 13 1.84 -12.06 13.32
C LYS A 13 2.25 -10.83 12.52
N ASN A 14 1.67 -10.67 11.33
CA ASN A 14 1.88 -9.47 10.53
C ASN A 14 1.39 -8.21 11.27
N PRO A 15 2.04 -7.05 11.08
CA PRO A 15 1.59 -5.81 11.67
C PRO A 15 0.27 -5.34 11.04
N THR A 16 -0.45 -4.51 11.78
CA THR A 16 -1.68 -3.85 11.34
C THR A 16 -1.42 -2.38 11.12
N ALA A 17 -1.87 -1.86 9.98
CA ALA A 17 -1.93 -0.43 9.69
C ALA A 17 -3.35 0.08 9.89
N THR A 18 -3.51 1.16 10.66
CA THR A 18 -4.78 1.88 10.83
C THR A 18 -4.72 3.18 10.05
N PHE A 19 -5.61 3.31 9.08
CA PHE A 19 -5.74 4.47 8.19
C PHE A 19 -6.86 5.36 8.70
N ASP A 20 -6.53 6.56 9.15
CA ASP A 20 -7.49 7.56 9.59
C ASP A 20 -7.67 8.62 8.50
N THR A 21 -8.81 8.60 7.83
CA THR A 21 -9.13 9.51 6.74
C THR A 21 -10.30 10.45 7.11
N THR A 22 -10.47 11.50 6.32
CA THR A 22 -11.63 12.39 6.46
C THR A 22 -12.96 11.73 6.09
N LYS A 23 -12.95 10.52 5.52
CA LYS A 23 -14.14 9.70 5.21
C LYS A 23 -14.36 8.54 6.20
N GLY A 24 -13.49 8.38 7.18
CA GLY A 24 -13.55 7.32 8.18
C GLY A 24 -12.26 6.54 8.28
N LYS A 25 -12.28 5.51 9.11
CA LYS A 25 -11.11 4.65 9.39
C LYS A 25 -11.28 3.28 8.76
N PHE A 26 -10.16 2.71 8.33
CA PHE A 26 -10.07 1.29 7.99
C PHE A 26 -8.73 0.74 8.46
N GLU A 27 -8.66 -0.57 8.63
CA GLU A 27 -7.46 -1.28 9.06
C GLU A 27 -7.06 -2.31 8.04
N ALA A 28 -5.76 -2.57 7.91
CA ALA A 28 -5.22 -3.59 7.03
C ALA A 28 -4.07 -4.35 7.69
N GLU A 29 -4.04 -5.65 7.48
CA GLU A 29 -2.87 -6.46 7.71
C GLU A 29 -1.81 -6.14 6.66
N ILE A 30 -0.56 -5.93 7.07
CA ILE A 30 0.57 -5.65 6.17
C ILE A 30 1.45 -6.88 6.09
N PHE A 31 1.66 -7.41 4.89
CA PHE A 31 2.29 -8.72 4.63
C PHE A 31 3.81 -8.69 4.78
N LEU A 32 4.29 -8.40 5.99
CA LEU A 32 5.72 -8.39 6.30
C LEU A 32 6.36 -9.78 6.12
N ASP A 33 5.59 -10.84 6.32
CA ASP A 33 6.03 -12.23 6.14
C ASP A 33 6.26 -12.60 4.67
N ARG A 34 5.54 -11.97 3.73
CA ARG A 34 5.51 -12.35 2.30
C ARG A 34 6.30 -11.41 1.41
N VAL A 35 6.22 -10.10 1.65
CA VAL A 35 6.88 -9.05 0.87
C VAL A 35 7.61 -8.07 1.79
N PRO A 36 8.69 -8.53 2.44
CA PRO A 36 9.33 -7.80 3.55
C PRO A 36 9.95 -6.46 3.14
N ILE A 37 10.47 -6.29 1.93
CA ILE A 37 11.04 -5.01 1.47
C ILE A 37 9.91 -3.99 1.30
N THR A 38 8.87 -4.35 0.58
CA THR A 38 7.70 -3.49 0.33
C THR A 38 6.99 -3.11 1.62
N ALA A 39 6.71 -4.11 2.48
CA ALA A 39 6.07 -3.88 3.77
C ALA A 39 6.93 -3.01 4.69
N SER A 40 8.23 -3.26 4.78
CA SER A 40 9.14 -2.47 5.61
C SER A 40 9.27 -1.03 5.13
N SER A 41 9.34 -0.80 3.81
CA SER A 41 9.36 0.54 3.23
C SER A 41 8.08 1.31 3.56
N PHE A 42 6.92 0.68 3.40
CA PHE A 42 5.63 1.27 3.76
C PHE A 42 5.57 1.64 5.25
N ILE A 43 5.97 0.72 6.13
CA ILE A 43 5.97 0.94 7.58
C ILE A 43 6.91 2.09 7.97
N ASP A 44 8.10 2.15 7.38
CA ASP A 44 9.08 3.21 7.61
C ASP A 44 8.50 4.59 7.21
N LEU A 45 7.84 4.67 6.05
CA LEU A 45 7.17 5.90 5.60
C LEU A 45 6.00 6.29 6.53
N CYS A 46 5.23 5.33 7.02
CA CYS A 46 4.18 5.59 8.01
C CYS A 46 4.75 6.17 9.31
N LYS A 47 5.81 5.56 9.82
CA LYS A 47 6.45 6.00 11.08
C LYS A 47 7.13 7.36 10.98
N SER A 48 7.60 7.73 9.78
CA SER A 48 8.17 9.06 9.53
C SER A 48 7.13 10.17 9.33
N GLY A 49 5.84 9.83 9.31
CA GLY A 49 4.76 10.79 9.04
C GLY A 49 4.65 11.20 7.56
N PHE A 50 5.32 10.48 6.65
CA PHE A 50 5.36 10.83 5.23
C PHE A 50 3.97 10.95 4.60
N TYR A 51 3.03 10.08 4.98
CA TYR A 51 1.69 10.02 4.42
C TYR A 51 0.70 11.02 5.05
N GLU A 52 1.05 11.64 6.17
CA GLU A 52 0.13 12.55 6.87
C GLU A 52 -0.14 13.80 6.05
N GLY A 53 -1.41 14.15 5.90
CA GLY A 53 -1.86 15.31 5.14
C GLY A 53 -1.90 15.11 3.63
N LEU A 54 -1.53 13.94 3.10
CA LEU A 54 -1.70 13.61 1.71
C LEU A 54 -3.16 13.27 1.40
N HIS A 55 -3.54 13.38 0.11
CA HIS A 55 -4.90 13.11 -0.35
C HIS A 55 -4.94 11.95 -1.34
N PHE A 56 -6.08 11.27 -1.40
CA PHE A 56 -6.37 10.37 -2.51
C PHE A 56 -6.49 11.19 -3.78
N HIS A 57 -5.57 11.01 -4.73
CA HIS A 57 -5.53 11.82 -5.95
C HIS A 57 -6.26 11.18 -7.13
N ARG A 58 -6.55 9.86 -7.05
CA ARG A 58 -7.23 9.12 -8.10
C ARG A 58 -8.09 8.02 -7.50
N VAL A 59 -9.39 8.13 -7.70
CA VAL A 59 -10.35 7.11 -7.24
C VAL A 59 -11.32 6.76 -8.37
N ILE A 60 -11.56 5.48 -8.57
CA ILE A 60 -12.45 4.98 -9.63
C ILE A 60 -13.35 3.90 -9.02
N PRO A 61 -14.68 4.12 -8.99
CA PRO A 61 -15.62 3.13 -8.46
C PRO A 61 -15.55 1.84 -9.28
N GLY A 62 -15.65 0.70 -8.61
CA GLY A 62 -15.52 -0.60 -9.25
C GLY A 62 -14.10 -0.94 -9.72
N PHE A 63 -13.10 -0.17 -9.29
CA PHE A 63 -11.69 -0.39 -9.61
C PHE A 63 -10.80 -0.21 -8.38
N MET A 64 -10.34 1.01 -8.07
CA MET A 64 -9.37 1.22 -6.98
C MET A 64 -9.35 2.67 -6.49
N ASN A 65 -8.72 2.87 -5.31
CA ASN A 65 -8.38 4.17 -4.74
C ASN A 65 -6.85 4.29 -4.66
N GLN A 66 -6.25 5.27 -5.34
CA GLN A 66 -4.81 5.47 -5.33
C GLN A 66 -4.40 6.61 -4.41
N PHE A 67 -3.31 6.38 -3.67
CA PHE A 67 -2.81 7.25 -2.61
C PHE A 67 -1.28 7.21 -2.53
N GLY A 68 -0.67 8.17 -1.83
CA GLY A 68 0.73 8.11 -1.42
C GLY A 68 1.68 8.98 -2.24
N CYS A 69 1.17 9.81 -3.15
CA CYS A 69 1.98 10.79 -3.86
C CYS A 69 2.22 12.04 -2.99
N PRO A 70 3.47 12.46 -2.73
CA PRO A 70 3.76 13.64 -1.91
C PRO A 70 3.20 14.94 -2.50
N HIS A 71 3.05 15.04 -3.82
CA HIS A 71 2.43 16.21 -4.46
C HIS A 71 0.94 16.34 -4.14
N SER A 72 0.29 15.27 -3.69
CA SER A 72 -1.11 15.28 -3.26
C SER A 72 -1.33 15.93 -1.89
N LYS A 73 -0.31 16.52 -1.28
CA LYS A 73 -0.48 17.42 -0.14
C LYS A 73 -1.35 18.62 -0.53
N ASN A 74 -1.16 19.14 -1.74
CA ASN A 74 -2.16 19.94 -2.42
C ASN A 74 -3.10 18.99 -3.21
N PRO A 75 -4.37 18.85 -2.81
CA PRO A 75 -5.28 17.88 -3.43
C PRO A 75 -5.62 18.18 -4.90
N LYS A 76 -5.32 19.37 -5.38
CA LYS A 76 -5.56 19.83 -6.76
C LYS A 76 -4.26 20.05 -7.54
N SER A 77 -3.14 19.52 -7.05
CA SER A 77 -1.87 19.59 -7.76
C SER A 77 -1.95 18.86 -9.11
N ASP A 78 -1.51 19.51 -10.17
CA ASP A 78 -1.34 18.92 -11.50
C ASP A 78 -0.21 17.89 -11.55
N ARG A 79 0.66 17.88 -10.53
CA ARG A 79 1.75 16.91 -10.34
C ARG A 79 1.33 15.68 -9.53
N ALA A 80 0.09 15.63 -9.01
CA ALA A 80 -0.39 14.50 -8.24
C ALA A 80 -0.31 13.20 -9.06
N GLY A 81 0.24 12.16 -8.46
CA GLY A 81 0.50 10.88 -9.14
C GLY A 81 1.92 10.73 -9.71
N THR A 82 2.74 11.79 -9.72
CA THR A 82 4.09 11.78 -10.32
C THR A 82 5.23 11.70 -9.32
N GLY A 83 4.95 11.82 -8.02
CA GLY A 83 5.97 11.89 -6.97
C GLY A 83 6.18 10.59 -6.21
N GLY A 84 7.31 10.54 -5.52
CA GLY A 84 7.71 9.46 -4.63
C GLY A 84 8.43 9.99 -3.40
N PRO A 85 8.84 9.10 -2.48
CA PRO A 85 9.57 9.48 -1.29
C PRO A 85 11.02 9.86 -1.65
N PRO A 86 11.75 10.50 -0.73
CA PRO A 86 13.17 10.76 -0.95
C PRO A 86 13.98 9.45 -1.01
N ASP A 87 15.10 9.48 -1.73
CA ASP A 87 16.12 8.44 -1.68
C ASP A 87 16.67 8.30 -0.25
N GLY A 88 17.10 7.12 0.11
CA GLY A 88 17.62 6.85 1.44
C GLY A 88 17.65 5.36 1.76
N THR A 89 17.77 5.05 3.03
CA THR A 89 17.79 3.67 3.53
C THR A 89 16.69 3.46 4.56
N PHE A 90 16.29 2.21 4.70
CA PHE A 90 15.36 1.77 5.74
C PHE A 90 15.71 0.36 6.20
N LYS A 91 15.20 -0.04 7.34
CA LYS A 91 15.43 -1.36 7.91
C LYS A 91 14.41 -2.36 7.38
N ASN A 92 14.87 -3.49 6.88
CA ASN A 92 14.02 -4.64 6.61
C ASN A 92 13.62 -5.28 7.94
N LEU A 93 12.36 -5.16 8.32
CA LEU A 93 11.86 -5.58 9.63
C LEU A 93 11.80 -7.11 9.79
N LYS A 94 11.84 -7.86 8.69
CA LYS A 94 11.87 -9.33 8.74
C LYS A 94 13.29 -9.86 8.90
N THR A 95 14.25 -9.29 8.19
CA THR A 95 15.63 -9.79 8.14
C THR A 95 16.58 -9.05 9.05
N GLY A 96 16.25 -7.81 9.45
CA GLY A 96 17.13 -6.89 10.18
C GLY A 96 18.17 -6.19 9.29
N GLY A 97 18.20 -6.49 8.00
CA GLY A 97 19.10 -5.87 7.04
C GLY A 97 18.71 -4.45 6.65
N THR A 98 19.61 -3.79 5.92
CA THR A 98 19.37 -2.44 5.38
C THR A 98 18.96 -2.53 3.91
N GLU A 99 17.89 -1.86 3.56
CA GLU A 99 17.38 -1.72 2.20
C GLU A 99 17.52 -0.28 1.71
N LYS A 100 17.40 -0.07 0.40
CA LYS A 100 17.54 1.26 -0.22
C LYS A 100 16.29 1.67 -0.98
N ARG A 101 16.00 2.98 -0.90
CA ARG A 101 15.21 3.74 -1.90
C ARG A 101 16.17 4.52 -2.76
N SER A 102 16.02 4.42 -4.08
CA SER A 102 16.91 5.08 -5.05
C SER A 102 16.15 5.51 -6.29
N ASN A 103 16.76 6.36 -7.10
CA ASN A 103 16.19 6.85 -8.36
C ASN A 103 14.81 7.51 -8.18
N GLY A 104 14.68 8.37 -7.17
CA GLY A 104 13.42 9.04 -6.85
C GLY A 104 12.56 8.27 -5.85
N GLY A 105 13.20 7.54 -4.93
CA GLY A 105 12.54 6.84 -3.83
C GLY A 105 12.04 5.45 -4.15
N ASN A 106 12.48 4.86 -5.25
CA ASN A 106 12.03 3.56 -5.69
C ASN A 106 12.70 2.41 -4.90
N ILE A 107 11.95 1.34 -4.70
CA ILE A 107 12.42 0.09 -4.10
C ILE A 107 12.46 -1.04 -5.13
N LYS A 108 13.19 -2.10 -4.80
CA LYS A 108 13.21 -3.33 -5.59
C LYS A 108 11.82 -3.99 -5.59
N ASP A 109 11.39 -4.44 -6.76
CA ASP A 109 10.15 -5.20 -6.90
C ASP A 109 10.21 -6.53 -6.14
N GLU A 110 9.11 -6.87 -5.46
CA GLU A 110 8.93 -8.17 -4.81
C GLU A 110 7.78 -8.94 -5.47
N ASN A 111 7.99 -9.38 -6.69
CA ASN A 111 7.06 -10.25 -7.41
C ASN A 111 7.26 -11.72 -6.97
N ILE A 112 6.99 -12.00 -5.71
CA ILE A 112 7.25 -13.31 -5.07
C ILE A 112 6.01 -13.93 -4.44
N SER A 113 5.13 -13.12 -3.83
CA SER A 113 3.86 -13.60 -3.31
C SER A 113 2.79 -13.58 -4.40
N ARG A 114 2.03 -14.64 -4.51
CA ARG A 114 0.93 -14.76 -5.49
C ARG A 114 -0.41 -14.31 -4.92
N ASP A 115 -0.40 -13.35 -4.00
CA ASP A 115 -1.62 -12.72 -3.52
C ASP A 115 -2.28 -11.93 -4.67
N PRO A 116 -3.56 -12.18 -4.99
CA PRO A 116 -4.22 -11.51 -6.10
C PRO A 116 -4.66 -10.09 -5.75
N ASN A 117 -4.82 -9.24 -6.76
CA ASN A 117 -5.44 -7.92 -6.63
C ASN A 117 -6.96 -8.05 -6.44
N ALA A 118 -7.36 -8.69 -5.36
CA ALA A 118 -8.76 -8.92 -4.97
C ALA A 118 -9.32 -7.71 -4.19
N PRO A 119 -10.66 -7.62 -4.02
CA PRO A 119 -11.26 -6.55 -3.21
C PRO A 119 -10.64 -6.49 -1.80
N GLY A 120 -10.30 -5.28 -1.36
CA GLY A 120 -9.70 -5.00 -0.06
C GLY A 120 -8.19 -5.15 0.01
N THR A 121 -7.51 -5.56 -1.07
CA THR A 121 -6.05 -5.66 -1.07
C THR A 121 -5.39 -4.31 -1.35
N LEU A 122 -4.18 -4.15 -0.80
CA LEU A 122 -3.30 -3.00 -1.02
C LEU A 122 -2.18 -3.43 -1.95
N SER A 123 -1.99 -2.69 -3.03
CA SER A 123 -1.02 -3.03 -4.08
C SER A 123 -0.13 -1.86 -4.42
N MET A 124 1.12 -2.14 -4.80
CA MET A 124 2.08 -1.11 -5.18
C MET A 124 1.76 -0.51 -6.55
N ALA A 125 1.64 0.81 -6.60
CA ALA A 125 1.64 1.54 -7.86
C ALA A 125 3.09 1.65 -8.39
N ASN A 126 3.22 1.68 -9.72
CA ASN A 126 4.49 1.86 -10.41
C ASN A 126 4.29 2.52 -11.78
N THR A 127 5.37 2.80 -12.50
CA THR A 127 5.33 3.42 -13.82
C THR A 127 5.18 2.42 -14.97
N GLY A 128 5.04 1.13 -14.67
CA GLY A 128 5.08 0.04 -15.65
C GLY A 128 6.49 -0.49 -15.96
N ARG A 129 7.54 0.20 -15.47
CA ARG A 129 8.93 -0.27 -15.56
C ARG A 129 9.31 -1.05 -14.30
N PRO A 130 10.25 -1.99 -14.37
CA PRO A 130 10.75 -2.70 -13.21
C PRO A 130 11.36 -1.76 -12.16
N ASN A 131 11.17 -2.06 -10.89
CA ASN A 131 11.74 -1.35 -9.74
C ASN A 131 11.39 0.15 -9.72
N THR A 132 10.13 0.49 -9.99
CA THR A 132 9.63 1.87 -9.99
C THR A 132 8.53 2.11 -8.94
N GLY A 133 8.27 1.16 -8.06
CA GLY A 133 7.43 1.35 -6.89
C GLY A 133 8.14 2.19 -5.83
N GLY A 134 7.45 3.16 -5.25
CA GLY A 134 7.99 4.05 -4.21
C GLY A 134 7.05 4.16 -3.02
N SER A 135 6.34 5.28 -2.92
CA SER A 135 5.37 5.52 -1.83
C SER A 135 3.92 5.33 -2.26
N GLN A 136 3.62 5.34 -3.56
CA GLN A 136 2.25 5.25 -4.02
C GLN A 136 1.74 3.81 -3.99
N PHE A 137 0.52 3.64 -3.53
CA PHE A 137 -0.21 2.38 -3.53
C PHE A 137 -1.68 2.60 -3.83
N PHE A 138 -2.41 1.55 -4.11
CA PHE A 138 -3.85 1.62 -4.29
C PHE A 138 -4.56 0.53 -3.50
N VAL A 139 -5.78 0.85 -3.10
CA VAL A 139 -6.70 -0.09 -2.46
C VAL A 139 -7.65 -0.61 -3.54
N ASN A 140 -7.63 -1.91 -3.77
CA ASN A 140 -8.55 -2.54 -4.71
C ASN A 140 -9.96 -2.59 -4.11
N VAL A 141 -10.96 -2.13 -4.87
CA VAL A 141 -12.37 -2.22 -4.47
C VAL A 141 -13.16 -3.21 -5.35
N ALA A 142 -12.47 -3.87 -6.26
CA ALA A 142 -13.00 -4.91 -7.13
C ALA A 142 -11.93 -5.98 -7.37
N ASN A 143 -12.30 -7.04 -8.08
CA ASN A 143 -11.35 -8.05 -8.53
C ASN A 143 -10.60 -7.53 -9.77
N ASN A 144 -9.31 -7.24 -9.61
CA ASN A 144 -8.45 -6.67 -10.63
C ASN A 144 -7.35 -7.65 -11.05
N ASP A 145 -7.71 -8.85 -11.47
CA ASP A 145 -6.79 -9.94 -11.83
C ASP A 145 -5.76 -9.54 -12.89
N PHE A 146 -6.14 -8.63 -13.79
CA PHE A 146 -5.24 -8.12 -14.84
C PHE A 146 -4.05 -7.32 -14.30
N LEU A 147 -4.06 -6.93 -13.01
CA LEU A 147 -2.96 -6.26 -12.32
C LEU A 147 -2.02 -7.22 -11.59
N ASN A 148 -2.34 -8.50 -11.52
CA ASN A 148 -1.50 -9.50 -10.88
C ASN A 148 -0.16 -9.63 -11.62
N TRP A 149 0.95 -9.57 -10.89
CA TRP A 149 2.27 -9.71 -11.52
C TRP A 149 2.46 -11.06 -12.21
N PHE A 150 1.69 -12.07 -11.79
CA PHE A 150 1.70 -13.44 -12.33
C PHE A 150 0.62 -13.68 -13.40
N SER A 151 -0.19 -12.67 -13.74
CA SER A 151 -1.15 -12.72 -14.85
C SER A 151 -0.47 -12.35 -16.16
N PRO A 152 -1.01 -12.79 -17.33
CA PRO A 152 -0.54 -12.34 -18.63
C PRO A 152 -0.65 -10.80 -18.75
N GLY A 153 0.33 -10.18 -19.41
CA GLY A 153 0.36 -8.75 -19.67
C GLY A 153 1.50 -8.02 -18.99
N ALA A 154 1.57 -6.70 -19.20
CA ALA A 154 2.66 -5.86 -18.74
C ALA A 154 2.46 -5.30 -17.31
N SER A 155 1.24 -5.29 -16.79
CA SER A 155 0.92 -4.77 -15.46
C SER A 155 1.41 -5.74 -14.39
N LYS A 156 2.21 -5.22 -13.44
CA LYS A 156 2.80 -6.00 -12.36
C LYS A 156 2.71 -5.18 -11.07
N HIS A 157 1.66 -5.45 -10.30
CA HIS A 157 1.37 -4.74 -9.05
C HIS A 157 1.31 -5.73 -7.89
N PRO A 158 2.43 -5.94 -7.17
CA PRO A 158 2.44 -6.86 -6.05
C PRO A 158 1.55 -6.35 -4.91
N VAL A 159 0.81 -7.27 -4.32
CA VAL A 159 -0.03 -7.04 -3.14
C VAL A 159 0.84 -7.10 -1.90
N PHE A 160 0.69 -6.12 -0.99
CA PHE A 160 1.46 -6.08 0.26
C PHE A 160 0.59 -5.98 1.52
N GLY A 161 -0.72 -5.97 1.37
CA GLY A 161 -1.64 -5.94 2.51
C GLY A 161 -3.07 -6.21 2.13
N LYS A 162 -3.91 -6.37 3.15
CA LYS A 162 -5.35 -6.60 2.98
C LYS A 162 -6.15 -5.96 4.11
N ILE A 163 -7.24 -5.28 3.75
CA ILE A 163 -8.18 -4.69 4.71
C ILE A 163 -8.78 -5.79 5.58
N THR A 164 -8.74 -5.58 6.88
CA THR A 164 -9.32 -6.46 7.91
C THR A 164 -10.55 -5.85 8.57
N SER A 165 -10.71 -4.51 8.48
CA SER A 165 -11.84 -3.77 9.04
C SER A 165 -12.04 -2.47 8.26
N GLY A 166 -13.29 -2.07 8.07
CA GLY A 166 -13.60 -0.79 7.42
C GLY A 166 -13.60 -0.83 5.89
N MET A 167 -13.86 -1.97 5.25
CA MET A 167 -13.97 -2.07 3.80
C MET A 167 -15.05 -1.14 3.23
N ASP A 168 -16.12 -0.89 3.96
CA ASP A 168 -17.17 0.07 3.62
C ASP A 168 -16.64 1.49 3.43
N VAL A 169 -15.65 1.90 4.22
CA VAL A 169 -14.95 3.19 4.06
C VAL A 169 -14.19 3.24 2.73
N ALA A 170 -13.46 2.19 2.39
CA ALA A 170 -12.74 2.12 1.11
C ALA A 170 -13.70 2.17 -0.08
N VAL A 171 -14.83 1.47 0.00
CA VAL A 171 -15.87 1.50 -1.04
C VAL A 171 -16.48 2.90 -1.15
N ALA A 172 -16.79 3.55 -0.02
CA ALA A 172 -17.33 4.91 0.01
C ALA A 172 -16.36 5.93 -0.63
N ILE A 173 -15.06 5.82 -0.36
CA ILE A 173 -14.04 6.64 -0.99
C ILE A 173 -14.06 6.48 -2.51
N SER A 174 -14.21 5.26 -3.02
CA SER A 174 -14.23 4.98 -4.46
C SER A 174 -15.42 5.60 -5.19
N LYS A 175 -16.50 5.89 -4.48
CA LYS A 175 -17.78 6.36 -5.04
C LYS A 175 -17.99 7.87 -4.93
N VAL A 176 -17.04 8.62 -4.40
CA VAL A 176 -17.17 10.09 -4.34
C VAL A 176 -17.18 10.71 -5.74
N ARG A 177 -17.78 11.88 -5.85
CA ARG A 177 -17.77 12.64 -7.11
C ARG A 177 -16.35 13.06 -7.46
N THR A 178 -15.98 12.88 -8.71
CA THR A 178 -14.64 13.17 -9.23
C THR A 178 -14.69 14.08 -10.46
N ARG A 179 -13.55 14.72 -10.73
CA ARG A 179 -13.21 15.31 -12.03
C ARG A 179 -11.90 14.71 -12.46
N ASP A 180 -11.85 14.05 -13.61
CA ASP A 180 -10.67 13.32 -14.09
C ASP A 180 -10.12 12.36 -13.02
N ASP A 181 -11.02 11.60 -12.39
CA ASP A 181 -10.74 10.65 -11.30
C ASP A 181 -10.22 11.28 -9.99
N ASN A 182 -10.04 12.60 -9.93
CA ASN A 182 -9.66 13.29 -8.70
C ASN A 182 -10.91 13.70 -7.93
N PRO A 183 -11.00 13.38 -6.62
CA PRO A 183 -12.13 13.77 -5.80
C PRO A 183 -12.38 15.29 -5.83
N ILE A 184 -13.62 15.69 -6.15
CA ILE A 184 -14.02 17.12 -6.15
C ILE A 184 -13.89 17.68 -4.74
N GLU A 185 -14.42 16.96 -3.75
CA GLU A 185 -14.21 17.22 -2.34
C GLU A 185 -13.01 16.40 -1.86
N PRO A 186 -11.89 17.05 -1.46
CA PRO A 186 -10.67 16.35 -1.11
C PRO A 186 -10.84 15.34 0.01
N ILE A 187 -10.19 14.18 -0.11
CA ILE A 187 -10.13 13.15 0.92
C ILE A 187 -8.71 13.08 1.45
N LYS A 188 -8.54 13.55 2.69
CA LYS A 188 -7.24 13.64 3.36
C LYS A 188 -6.98 12.42 4.22
N MET A 189 -5.72 11.94 4.19
CA MET A 189 -5.18 11.03 5.19
C MET A 189 -4.72 11.83 6.40
N LYS A 190 -5.37 11.66 7.53
CA LYS A 190 -4.98 12.30 8.80
C LYS A 190 -3.75 11.63 9.39
N SER A 191 -3.75 10.31 9.42
CA SER A 191 -2.62 9.50 9.89
C SER A 191 -2.70 8.06 9.37
N ILE A 192 -1.53 7.39 9.34
CA ILE A 192 -1.44 5.94 9.23
C ILE A 192 -0.58 5.46 10.39
N THR A 193 -1.17 4.70 11.31
CA THR A 193 -0.47 4.18 12.49
C THR A 193 -0.24 2.68 12.35
N ILE A 194 0.91 2.21 12.84
CA ILE A 194 1.32 0.80 12.77
C ILE A 194 1.30 0.21 14.17
N SER A 195 0.71 -0.97 14.30
CA SER A 195 0.70 -1.75 15.53
C SER A 195 1.12 -3.20 15.28
N GLY A 196 1.58 -3.90 16.31
CA GLY A 196 1.94 -5.32 16.23
C GLY A 196 3.34 -5.59 15.69
N ILE A 197 4.26 -4.62 15.85
CA ILE A 197 5.70 -4.79 15.56
C ILE A 197 6.44 -4.84 16.89
#